data_f5a330cb6db4f6279d64299fb5453084
#
_entry.id   f5a330cb6db4f6279d64299fb5453084
#
_cell.length_a   1.000
_cell.length_b   1.000
_cell.length_c   1.000
_cell.angle_alpha   90.00
_cell.angle_beta   90.00
_cell.angle_gamma   90.00
#
_symmetry.space_group_name_H-M   'P 1'
#
loop_
_entity.id
_entity.type
_entity.pdbx_description
1 polymer ?
#
loop_
_entity_poly.entity_id
_entity_poly.type
_entity_poly.pdbx_seq_one_letter_code
_entity_poly.pdbx_strand_id
1 'polypeptide(L)'
;MASGPSREKFVPQSTPDPEWDCIMALTDLFIRKLKHSGKPSGDKYSDGRSLYLLVKESNKYWRMNYRFDGKHKTLAFGTYPEISLAEARELCADARKQLRAGVDPKAPKIDPHAQQQLEADLNTFEALAREWLAKMEASRSAGTQEKVLAWLEHDLFPFIGQMPVSTIKPRDILGVIQRVEARGAVDSAHRIKQVCGQILRYGVAIGWAERDVTPDLKGALVAVPRKNFAAITEPKELAGLLRAMHAYNGHVVAVTALKLTPLLFVRPGELRAAEWSEFNLDAAEWRIPAAKMKMKMEHMVPLPKQAVELLRELHRVTGHGKFVFPSLRTEQACMSENTINAALRAMGYTKDVMTAHGFRATARTILDEVLNERVDLIEHQLAHRVIDPNGRAYNRTAHLPARAAMMQRWADYLDKLRAGANVIPIRPAPDVGPA
;
A
#
# COMPACT_ATOMS: atom_id res chain seq x y z
N MET A 1 -36.39 -24.29 13.12
CA MET A 1 -36.56 -24.20 14.59
C MET A 1 -35.15 -23.97 15.17
N ALA A 2 -34.85 -22.76 15.52
CA ALA A 2 -33.68 -22.42 16.32
C ALA A 2 -33.96 -21.03 16.93
N SER A 3 -34.11 -21.03 18.23
CA SER A 3 -34.49 -19.93 19.13
C SER A 3 -33.28 -18.95 19.26
N GLY A 4 -33.54 -17.68 19.00
CA GLY A 4 -32.59 -16.59 19.26
C GLY A 4 -32.63 -16.18 20.74
N PRO A 5 -31.56 -15.59 21.28
CA PRO A 5 -31.47 -15.19 22.67
C PRO A 5 -32.29 -13.92 22.95
N SER A 6 -33.03 -13.96 24.05
CA SER A 6 -33.86 -12.92 24.58
C SER A 6 -33.06 -11.69 24.98
N ARG A 7 -33.47 -10.51 24.51
CA ARG A 7 -33.02 -9.20 25.01
C ARG A 7 -33.67 -8.97 26.39
N GLU A 8 -32.91 -9.10 27.45
CA GLU A 8 -33.30 -8.57 28.77
C GLU A 8 -33.32 -7.03 28.71
N LYS A 9 -34.51 -6.49 28.95
CA LYS A 9 -34.72 -5.05 29.13
C LYS A 9 -34.22 -4.66 30.54
N PHE A 10 -33.13 -3.92 30.56
CA PHE A 10 -32.65 -3.26 31.77
C PHE A 10 -33.62 -2.15 32.14
N VAL A 11 -34.44 -2.37 33.21
CA VAL A 11 -35.30 -1.38 33.81
C VAL A 11 -34.54 -0.79 35.01
N PRO A 12 -34.22 0.51 35.03
CA PRO A 12 -33.61 1.10 36.20
C PRO A 12 -34.69 1.27 37.30
N GLN A 13 -34.63 0.44 38.32
CA GLN A 13 -35.41 0.68 39.56
C GLN A 13 -34.72 1.79 40.36
N SER A 14 -35.21 3.01 40.21
CA SER A 14 -34.98 4.09 41.16
C SER A 14 -36.22 4.23 42.02
N THR A 15 -36.29 3.51 43.14
CA THR A 15 -37.22 3.88 44.21
C THR A 15 -36.60 5.07 44.96
N PRO A 16 -37.27 6.20 45.11
CA PRO A 16 -36.82 7.27 46.00
C PRO A 16 -37.04 6.83 47.46
N ASP A 17 -36.00 6.96 48.27
CA ASP A 17 -36.12 6.81 49.72
C ASP A 17 -37.09 7.87 50.28
N PRO A 18 -38.18 7.50 51.00
CA PRO A 18 -39.29 8.42 51.36
C PRO A 18 -39.02 9.35 52.55
N GLU A 19 -37.83 9.35 53.16
CA GLU A 19 -37.64 10.06 54.45
C GLU A 19 -37.04 11.47 54.39
N TRP A 20 -36.71 12.05 53.21
CA TRP A 20 -35.97 13.30 53.12
C TRP A 20 -36.68 14.49 52.44
N ASP A 21 -37.94 14.40 52.08
CA ASP A 21 -38.62 15.40 51.24
C ASP A 21 -39.48 16.43 51.99
N CYS A 22 -39.32 16.62 53.29
CA CYS A 22 -40.06 17.65 54.01
C CYS A 22 -39.12 18.50 54.90
N ILE A 23 -38.18 19.25 54.30
CA ILE A 23 -37.38 20.25 55.04
C ILE A 23 -37.37 21.57 54.24
N MET A 24 -37.74 22.66 54.92
CA MET A 24 -37.79 24.01 54.36
C MET A 24 -36.44 24.36 53.67
N ALA A 25 -36.52 24.84 52.43
CA ALA A 25 -35.38 25.33 51.66
C ALA A 25 -34.57 26.36 52.46
N LEU A 26 -33.28 26.26 52.51
CA LEU A 26 -32.43 27.20 53.19
C LEU A 26 -32.57 28.61 52.60
N THR A 27 -32.44 29.63 53.43
CA THR A 27 -32.36 31.03 52.98
C THR A 27 -31.00 31.60 53.32
N ASP A 28 -30.50 32.57 52.53
CA ASP A 28 -29.19 33.15 52.74
C ASP A 28 -29.11 33.86 54.14
N LEU A 29 -30.20 34.48 54.58
CA LEU A 29 -30.34 35.08 55.90
C LEU A 29 -30.16 34.04 57.03
N PHE A 30 -30.73 32.87 56.86
CA PHE A 30 -30.60 31.76 57.79
C PHE A 30 -29.17 31.23 57.83
N ILE A 31 -28.55 30.99 56.63
CA ILE A 31 -27.18 30.48 56.51
C ILE A 31 -26.16 31.42 57.19
N ARG A 32 -26.32 32.76 57.05
CA ARG A 32 -25.46 33.74 57.71
C ARG A 32 -25.46 33.62 59.20
N LYS A 33 -26.63 33.40 59.83
CA LYS A 33 -26.81 33.31 61.28
C LYS A 33 -26.41 31.98 61.89
N LEU A 34 -26.16 30.91 61.07
CA LEU A 34 -25.78 29.60 61.58
C LEU A 34 -24.40 29.65 62.24
N LYS A 35 -24.32 29.11 63.45
CA LYS A 35 -23.07 28.91 64.21
C LYS A 35 -22.92 27.41 64.45
N HIS A 36 -21.66 26.95 64.52
CA HIS A 36 -21.30 25.56 64.86
C HIS A 36 -21.75 25.21 66.31
N SER A 37 -22.37 24.06 66.48
CA SER A 37 -22.89 23.66 67.80
C SER A 37 -21.85 22.94 68.70
N GLY A 38 -20.59 22.84 68.25
CA GLY A 38 -19.56 22.08 68.96
C GLY A 38 -19.48 20.56 68.63
N LYS A 39 -20.30 20.08 67.72
CA LYS A 39 -20.27 18.63 67.37
C LYS A 39 -19.06 18.30 66.49
N PRO A 40 -18.19 17.32 66.83
CA PRO A 40 -17.01 17.01 66.01
C PRO A 40 -17.29 16.65 64.56
N SER A 41 -18.48 16.09 64.26
CA SER A 41 -18.94 15.73 62.91
C SER A 41 -19.42 16.97 62.09
N GLY A 42 -19.62 18.11 62.74
CA GLY A 42 -20.27 19.30 62.19
C GLY A 42 -21.77 19.19 62.13
N ASP A 43 -22.46 20.30 61.92
CA ASP A 43 -23.91 20.39 61.86
C ASP A 43 -24.36 20.38 60.40
N LYS A 44 -25.30 19.51 60.05
CA LYS A 44 -25.83 19.36 58.69
C LYS A 44 -27.17 20.04 58.56
N TYR A 45 -27.31 20.93 57.59
CA TYR A 45 -28.57 21.60 57.24
C TYR A 45 -28.93 21.27 55.81
N SER A 46 -30.05 20.54 55.62
CA SER A 46 -30.50 20.14 54.30
C SER A 46 -31.21 21.29 53.57
N ASP A 47 -30.92 21.44 52.27
CA ASP A 47 -31.61 22.35 51.36
C ASP A 47 -32.61 21.62 50.42
N GLY A 48 -32.75 20.32 50.61
CA GLY A 48 -33.54 19.46 49.72
C GLY A 48 -32.70 18.92 48.56
N ARG A 49 -33.29 17.97 47.80
CA ARG A 49 -32.63 17.34 46.62
C ARG A 49 -31.23 16.82 46.88
N SER A 50 -30.93 16.31 48.08
CA SER A 50 -29.66 15.80 48.54
C SER A 50 -28.53 16.86 48.73
N LEU A 51 -28.83 18.14 48.53
CA LEU A 51 -27.93 19.24 48.84
C LEU A 51 -28.02 19.58 50.34
N TYR A 52 -26.89 19.77 51.00
CA TYR A 52 -26.84 20.20 52.38
C TYR A 52 -25.62 21.10 52.65
N LEU A 53 -25.78 21.96 53.66
CA LEU A 53 -24.69 22.76 54.19
C LEU A 53 -24.14 22.07 55.44
N LEU A 54 -22.83 21.76 55.42
CA LEU A 54 -22.11 21.26 56.61
C LEU A 54 -21.40 22.43 57.29
N VAL A 55 -21.85 22.77 58.49
CA VAL A 55 -21.26 23.84 59.31
C VAL A 55 -20.24 23.18 60.26
N LYS A 56 -19.00 23.57 60.13
CA LYS A 56 -17.88 23.18 61.03
C LYS A 56 -17.36 24.42 61.74
N GLU A 57 -16.50 24.23 62.72
CA GLU A 57 -15.89 25.27 63.51
C GLU A 57 -15.20 26.33 62.64
N SER A 58 -14.47 25.88 61.59
CA SER A 58 -13.71 26.72 60.67
C SER A 58 -14.51 27.35 59.54
N ASN A 59 -15.43 26.58 58.93
CA ASN A 59 -16.13 27.00 57.70
C ASN A 59 -17.47 26.29 57.49
N LYS A 60 -18.25 26.80 56.52
CA LYS A 60 -19.52 26.19 56.05
C LYS A 60 -19.30 25.63 54.69
N TYR A 61 -19.59 24.33 54.49
CA TYR A 61 -19.25 23.59 53.24
C TYR A 61 -20.56 23.12 52.56
N TRP A 62 -20.67 23.42 51.26
CA TRP A 62 -21.73 22.86 50.43
C TRP A 62 -21.37 21.45 49.99
N ARG A 63 -22.29 20.51 50.21
CA ARG A 63 -22.14 19.09 49.90
C ARG A 63 -23.42 18.49 49.37
N MET A 64 -23.27 17.45 48.51
CA MET A 64 -24.38 16.62 48.00
C MET A 64 -24.07 15.16 48.27
N ASN A 65 -25.05 14.44 48.87
CA ASN A 65 -24.98 12.96 48.96
C ASN A 65 -25.68 12.37 47.74
N TYR A 66 -25.08 11.34 47.17
CA TYR A 66 -25.63 10.65 46.02
C TYR A 66 -25.24 9.16 46.05
N ARG A 67 -25.92 8.35 45.23
CA ARG A 67 -25.60 6.93 45.05
C ARG A 67 -25.19 6.69 43.61
N PHE A 68 -24.07 6.03 43.42
CA PHE A 68 -23.55 5.67 42.10
C PHE A 68 -22.98 4.25 42.17
N ASP A 69 -23.35 3.38 41.26
CA ASP A 69 -22.99 1.95 41.23
C ASP A 69 -23.21 1.25 42.59
N GLY A 70 -24.36 1.50 43.20
CA GLY A 70 -24.74 0.91 44.49
C GLY A 70 -23.99 1.49 45.70
N LYS A 71 -23.03 2.39 45.55
CA LYS A 71 -22.21 2.99 46.64
C LYS A 71 -22.69 4.40 46.97
N HIS A 72 -22.74 4.69 48.29
CA HIS A 72 -22.99 6.06 48.75
C HIS A 72 -21.71 6.91 48.61
N LYS A 73 -21.83 8.06 47.96
CA LYS A 73 -20.77 9.02 47.72
C LYS A 73 -21.19 10.42 48.14
N THR A 74 -20.22 11.27 48.46
CA THR A 74 -20.45 12.69 48.78
C THR A 74 -19.63 13.55 47.84
N LEU A 75 -20.29 14.51 47.19
CA LEU A 75 -19.67 15.54 46.35
C LEU A 75 -19.58 16.83 47.16
N ALA A 76 -18.39 17.47 47.15
CA ALA A 76 -18.19 18.78 47.76
C ALA A 76 -18.21 19.83 46.64
N PHE A 77 -18.96 20.91 46.83
CA PHE A 77 -19.04 22.00 45.85
C PHE A 77 -18.13 23.17 46.21
N GLY A 78 -17.85 23.38 47.51
CA GLY A 78 -17.01 24.45 48.01
C GLY A 78 -17.52 25.06 49.32
N THR A 79 -17.04 26.22 49.65
CA THR A 79 -17.28 26.91 50.93
C THR A 79 -18.23 28.09 50.74
N TYR A 80 -19.11 28.29 51.72
CA TYR A 80 -19.91 29.55 51.86
C TYR A 80 -19.05 30.57 52.64
N PRO A 81 -18.97 31.86 52.23
CA PRO A 81 -19.75 32.52 51.19
C PRO A 81 -19.12 32.55 49.78
N GLU A 82 -17.96 31.90 49.53
CA GLU A 82 -17.35 31.84 48.20
C GLU A 82 -18.29 31.27 47.13
N ILE A 83 -19.06 30.26 47.51
CA ILE A 83 -20.17 29.74 46.72
C ILE A 83 -21.49 30.11 47.42
N SER A 84 -22.28 30.92 46.76
CA SER A 84 -23.62 31.31 47.23
C SER A 84 -24.59 30.14 47.24
N LEU A 85 -25.73 30.29 47.93
CA LEU A 85 -26.82 29.33 47.93
C LEU A 85 -27.36 29.05 46.52
N ALA A 86 -27.47 30.07 45.68
CA ALA A 86 -27.94 29.95 44.30
C ALA A 86 -27.00 29.10 43.48
N GLU A 87 -25.69 29.41 43.50
CA GLU A 87 -24.67 28.66 42.81
C GLU A 87 -24.56 27.18 43.28
N ALA A 88 -24.68 26.96 44.62
CA ALA A 88 -24.70 25.59 45.15
C ALA A 88 -25.88 24.76 44.64
N ARG A 89 -27.03 25.38 44.45
CA ARG A 89 -28.25 24.73 43.85
C ARG A 89 -28.03 24.43 42.39
N GLU A 90 -27.41 25.31 41.60
CA GLU A 90 -27.04 25.10 40.21
C GLU A 90 -26.08 23.95 40.08
N LEU A 91 -24.95 23.96 40.83
CA LEU A 91 -23.97 22.86 40.85
C LEU A 91 -24.58 21.52 41.22
N CYS A 92 -25.54 21.52 42.19
CA CYS A 92 -26.27 20.32 42.55
C CYS A 92 -27.18 19.83 41.42
N ALA A 93 -27.84 20.76 40.70
CA ALA A 93 -28.68 20.43 39.56
C ALA A 93 -27.87 19.83 38.41
N ASP A 94 -26.70 20.37 38.13
CA ASP A 94 -25.80 19.83 37.12
C ASP A 94 -25.25 18.46 37.49
N ALA A 95 -24.84 18.27 38.75
CA ALA A 95 -24.41 16.96 39.24
C ALA A 95 -25.53 15.90 39.11
N ARG A 96 -26.77 16.27 39.38
CA ARG A 96 -27.92 15.39 39.18
C ARG A 96 -28.21 15.08 37.70
N LYS A 97 -27.95 16.04 36.81
CA LYS A 97 -28.05 15.84 35.37
C LYS A 97 -27.03 14.79 34.91
N GLN A 98 -25.77 14.87 35.39
CA GLN A 98 -24.71 13.89 35.11
C GLN A 98 -25.09 12.50 35.65
N LEU A 99 -25.59 12.40 36.88
CA LEU A 99 -26.06 11.14 37.44
C LEU A 99 -27.17 10.49 36.63
N ARG A 100 -28.13 11.28 36.11
CA ARG A 100 -29.19 10.77 35.22
C ARG A 100 -28.64 10.29 33.88
N ALA A 101 -27.50 10.86 33.41
CA ALA A 101 -26.79 10.43 32.22
C ALA A 101 -25.87 9.23 32.49
N GLY A 102 -25.85 8.65 33.71
CA GLY A 102 -24.97 7.54 34.07
C GLY A 102 -23.54 7.91 34.33
N VAL A 103 -23.22 9.20 34.52
CA VAL A 103 -21.85 9.71 34.74
C VAL A 103 -21.71 10.07 36.23
N ASP A 104 -20.58 9.61 36.83
CA ASP A 104 -20.24 10.00 38.22
C ASP A 104 -19.72 11.43 38.26
N PRO A 105 -20.42 12.37 38.96
CA PRO A 105 -20.00 13.75 39.09
C PRO A 105 -18.63 13.94 39.78
N LYS A 106 -18.17 12.93 40.52
CA LYS A 106 -16.86 12.90 41.17
C LYS A 106 -15.75 12.30 40.30
N ALA A 107 -16.09 11.72 39.15
CA ALA A 107 -15.09 11.27 38.21
C ALA A 107 -14.19 12.44 37.80
N PRO A 108 -12.88 12.26 37.69
CA PRO A 108 -12.00 13.29 37.16
C PRO A 108 -12.56 13.72 35.79
N LYS A 109 -12.85 15.00 35.64
CA LYS A 109 -13.17 15.55 34.31
C LYS A 109 -11.92 15.37 33.46
N ILE A 110 -11.89 14.34 32.62
CA ILE A 110 -10.85 14.20 31.61
C ILE A 110 -11.04 15.40 30.68
N ASP A 111 -10.03 16.27 30.63
CA ASP A 111 -10.02 17.39 29.71
C ASP A 111 -10.15 16.82 28.30
N PRO A 112 -11.19 17.16 27.54
CA PRO A 112 -11.35 16.67 26.17
C PRO A 112 -10.13 16.97 25.30
N HIS A 113 -9.42 18.06 25.55
CA HIS A 113 -8.17 18.40 24.89
C HIS A 113 -7.03 17.45 25.28
N ALA A 114 -6.91 17.08 26.56
CA ALA A 114 -5.89 16.13 27.01
C ALA A 114 -6.16 14.72 26.45
N GLN A 115 -7.42 14.33 26.32
CA GLN A 115 -7.79 13.04 25.72
C GLN A 115 -7.52 13.03 24.22
N GLN A 116 -7.86 14.11 23.49
CA GLN A 116 -7.52 14.26 22.07
C GLN A 116 -6.01 14.30 21.83
N GLN A 117 -5.26 14.96 22.74
CA GLN A 117 -3.80 14.98 22.67
C GLN A 117 -3.22 13.59 22.87
N LEU A 118 -3.70 12.83 23.84
CA LEU A 118 -3.25 11.46 24.09
C LEU A 118 -3.58 10.53 22.91
N GLU A 119 -4.76 10.66 22.32
CA GLU A 119 -5.14 9.92 21.11
C GLU A 119 -4.29 10.34 19.91
N ALA A 120 -4.01 11.61 19.74
CA ALA A 120 -3.13 12.12 18.69
C ALA A 120 -1.69 11.61 18.85
N ASP A 121 -1.18 11.53 20.07
CA ASP A 121 0.16 11.02 20.36
C ASP A 121 0.28 9.50 20.11
N LEU A 122 -0.82 8.76 20.23
CA LEU A 122 -0.87 7.32 19.90
C LEU A 122 -0.98 7.07 18.38
N ASN A 123 -1.50 8.02 17.61
CA ASN A 123 -1.68 7.94 16.17
C ASN A 123 -0.37 8.25 15.43
N THR A 124 0.64 7.38 15.58
CA THR A 124 1.95 7.57 14.95
C THR A 124 1.93 7.24 13.45
N PHE A 125 2.91 7.77 12.70
CA PHE A 125 3.06 7.45 11.28
C PHE A 125 3.27 5.96 11.03
N GLU A 126 4.02 5.27 11.90
CA GLU A 126 4.24 3.83 11.79
C GLU A 126 2.93 3.05 11.98
N ALA A 127 2.13 3.39 12.99
CA ALA A 127 0.84 2.75 13.23
C ALA A 127 -0.09 2.92 12.01
N LEU A 128 -0.18 4.14 11.47
CA LEU A 128 -0.95 4.45 10.26
C LEU A 128 -0.45 3.67 9.04
N ALA A 129 0.87 3.65 8.84
CA ALA A 129 1.48 2.98 7.69
C ALA A 129 1.27 1.47 7.72
N ARG A 130 1.36 0.84 8.90
CA ARG A 130 1.12 -0.61 9.07
C ARG A 130 -0.35 -0.96 8.82
N GLU A 131 -1.28 -0.17 9.31
CA GLU A 131 -2.72 -0.36 9.04
C GLU A 131 -3.04 -0.22 7.55
N TRP A 132 -2.53 0.85 6.90
CA TRP A 132 -2.68 1.03 5.47
C TRP A 132 -2.04 -0.11 4.66
N LEU A 133 -0.86 -0.60 5.08
CA LEU A 133 -0.16 -1.70 4.42
C LEU A 133 -0.98 -2.99 4.46
N ALA A 134 -1.57 -3.32 5.61
CA ALA A 134 -2.47 -4.47 5.76
C ALA A 134 -3.72 -4.35 4.87
N LYS A 135 -4.32 -3.17 4.81
CA LYS A 135 -5.47 -2.90 3.92
C LYS A 135 -5.13 -3.08 2.44
N MET A 136 -3.89 -2.76 2.03
CA MET A 136 -3.45 -2.86 0.64
C MET A 136 -2.99 -4.26 0.22
N GLU A 137 -2.84 -5.20 1.14
CA GLU A 137 -2.32 -6.55 0.88
C GLU A 137 -3.12 -7.31 -0.20
N ALA A 138 -4.44 -7.30 -0.12
CA ALA A 138 -5.31 -7.97 -1.09
C ALA A 138 -5.23 -7.39 -2.52
N SER A 139 -4.82 -6.11 -2.66
CA SER A 139 -4.82 -5.39 -3.94
C SER A 139 -3.46 -5.39 -4.63
N ARG A 140 -2.37 -5.66 -3.90
CA ARG A 140 -0.98 -5.60 -4.39
C ARG A 140 -0.39 -6.99 -4.61
N SER A 141 0.62 -7.06 -5.49
CA SER A 141 1.45 -8.26 -5.58
C SER A 141 2.39 -8.36 -4.37
N ALA A 142 2.71 -9.60 -3.93
CA ALA A 142 3.60 -9.86 -2.81
C ALA A 142 4.94 -9.10 -2.93
N GLY A 143 5.61 -9.16 -4.08
CA GLY A 143 6.87 -8.43 -4.29
C GLY A 143 6.74 -6.90 -4.27
N THR A 144 5.55 -6.33 -4.57
CA THR A 144 5.31 -4.89 -4.37
C THR A 144 5.13 -4.58 -2.90
N GLN A 145 4.42 -5.43 -2.17
CA GLN A 145 4.17 -5.29 -0.74
C GLN A 145 5.48 -5.35 0.06
N GLU A 146 6.33 -6.36 -0.20
CA GLU A 146 7.66 -6.50 0.40
C GLU A 146 8.53 -5.28 0.15
N LYS A 147 8.52 -4.76 -1.07
CA LYS A 147 9.32 -3.58 -1.43
C LYS A 147 8.84 -2.31 -0.71
N VAL A 148 7.52 -2.13 -0.59
CA VAL A 148 6.95 -1.00 0.17
C VAL A 148 7.28 -1.14 1.65
N LEU A 149 7.14 -2.35 2.22
CA LEU A 149 7.51 -2.63 3.61
C LEU A 149 9.00 -2.31 3.86
N ALA A 150 9.90 -2.73 2.97
CA ALA A 150 11.32 -2.43 3.08
C ALA A 150 11.59 -0.91 3.07
N TRP A 151 10.91 -0.12 2.25
CA TRP A 151 11.02 1.35 2.28
C TRP A 151 10.51 1.95 3.59
N LEU A 152 9.41 1.41 4.12
CA LEU A 152 8.87 1.84 5.41
C LEU A 152 9.87 1.57 6.54
N GLU A 153 10.37 0.34 6.63
CA GLU A 153 11.24 -0.08 7.73
C GLU A 153 12.65 0.52 7.68
N HIS A 154 13.24 0.63 6.49
CA HIS A 154 14.62 1.11 6.36
C HIS A 154 14.74 2.61 6.14
N ASP A 155 13.76 3.23 5.46
CA ASP A 155 13.87 4.63 5.06
C ASP A 155 12.96 5.58 5.84
N LEU A 156 11.76 5.15 6.28
CA LEU A 156 10.75 6.03 6.87
C LEU A 156 10.63 5.89 8.39
N PHE A 157 10.42 4.67 8.90
CA PHE A 157 10.18 4.46 10.33
C PHE A 157 11.31 4.93 11.24
N PRO A 158 12.60 4.79 10.88
CA PRO A 158 13.69 5.27 11.74
C PRO A 158 13.68 6.79 11.96
N PHE A 159 13.00 7.56 11.13
CA PHE A 159 13.05 9.03 11.17
C PHE A 159 11.71 9.68 11.52
N ILE A 160 10.61 9.14 11.00
CA ILE A 160 9.27 9.72 11.18
C ILE A 160 8.27 8.71 11.75
N GLY A 161 8.67 7.46 11.97
CA GLY A 161 7.76 6.39 12.41
C GLY A 161 7.02 6.71 13.70
N GLN A 162 7.72 7.25 14.70
CA GLN A 162 7.16 7.57 16.00
C GLN A 162 6.52 8.97 16.08
N MET A 163 6.56 9.74 14.99
CA MET A 163 5.92 11.06 14.98
C MET A 163 4.40 10.92 14.91
N PRO A 164 3.65 11.68 15.74
CA PRO A 164 2.21 11.79 15.57
C PRO A 164 1.86 12.30 14.16
N VAL A 165 0.93 11.62 13.48
CA VAL A 165 0.60 11.93 12.08
C VAL A 165 0.17 13.38 11.88
N SER A 166 -0.55 13.94 12.86
CA SER A 166 -1.02 15.33 12.88
C SER A 166 0.12 16.37 12.89
N THR A 167 1.31 15.99 13.36
CA THR A 167 2.46 16.90 13.50
C THR A 167 3.40 16.88 12.30
N ILE A 168 3.27 15.90 11.40
CA ILE A 168 4.16 15.72 10.24
C ILE A 168 4.04 16.89 9.28
N LYS A 169 5.17 17.52 8.99
CA LYS A 169 5.31 18.66 8.06
C LYS A 169 6.01 18.22 6.76
N PRO A 170 5.86 18.97 5.67
CA PRO A 170 6.56 18.68 4.41
C PRO A 170 8.07 18.49 4.59
N ARG A 171 8.72 19.32 5.44
CA ARG A 171 10.16 19.23 5.72
C ARG A 171 10.61 17.89 6.31
N ASP A 172 9.76 17.25 7.10
CA ASP A 172 10.10 15.99 7.78
C ASP A 172 10.18 14.86 6.76
N ILE A 173 9.21 14.81 5.83
CA ILE A 173 9.22 13.87 4.69
C ILE A 173 10.37 14.21 3.72
N LEU A 174 10.60 15.51 3.43
CA LEU A 174 11.70 15.94 2.56
C LEU A 174 13.05 15.47 3.09
N GLY A 175 13.30 15.60 4.39
CA GLY A 175 14.55 15.16 5.01
C GLY A 175 14.82 13.65 4.82
N VAL A 176 13.78 12.81 4.88
CA VAL A 176 13.90 11.37 4.58
C VAL A 176 14.21 11.15 3.09
N ILE A 177 13.47 11.80 2.21
CA ILE A 177 13.62 11.65 0.75
C ILE A 177 15.02 12.06 0.30
N GLN A 178 15.55 13.18 0.81
CA GLN A 178 16.92 13.65 0.49
C GLN A 178 17.99 12.65 0.90
N ARG A 179 17.83 11.92 2.01
CA ARG A 179 18.75 10.83 2.40
C ARG A 179 18.75 9.70 1.36
N VAL A 180 17.58 9.38 0.81
CA VAL A 180 17.45 8.36 -0.25
C VAL A 180 18.09 8.86 -1.55
N GLU A 181 17.90 10.13 -1.91
CA GLU A 181 18.54 10.76 -3.07
C GLU A 181 20.07 10.77 -2.93
N ALA A 182 20.60 11.10 -1.74
CA ALA A 182 22.03 11.13 -1.47
C ALA A 182 22.72 9.77 -1.66
N ARG A 183 21.98 8.65 -1.54
CA ARG A 183 22.48 7.31 -1.89
C ARG A 183 22.44 7.01 -3.39
N GLY A 184 22.08 7.98 -4.24
CA GLY A 184 21.90 7.81 -5.68
C GLY A 184 20.60 7.13 -6.10
N ALA A 185 19.66 6.87 -5.17
CA ALA A 185 18.43 6.14 -5.42
C ALA A 185 17.25 7.08 -5.76
N VAL A 186 17.44 7.99 -6.72
CA VAL A 186 16.49 9.07 -7.07
C VAL A 186 15.08 8.52 -7.42
N ASP A 187 14.99 7.45 -8.24
CA ASP A 187 13.68 6.84 -8.57
C ASP A 187 12.97 6.29 -7.31
N SER A 188 13.73 5.69 -6.39
CA SER A 188 13.18 5.20 -5.11
C SER A 188 12.68 6.36 -4.23
N ALA A 189 13.38 7.49 -4.20
CA ALA A 189 12.98 8.69 -3.49
C ALA A 189 11.60 9.20 -3.95
N HIS A 190 11.38 9.26 -5.27
CA HIS A 190 10.07 9.62 -5.84
C HIS A 190 8.97 8.62 -5.47
N ARG A 191 9.28 7.31 -5.46
CA ARG A 191 8.32 6.27 -5.07
C ARG A 191 8.00 6.31 -3.58
N ILE A 192 8.98 6.56 -2.74
CA ILE A 192 8.78 6.74 -1.28
C ILE A 192 7.89 7.95 -1.04
N LYS A 193 8.12 9.08 -1.71
CA LYS A 193 7.21 10.24 -1.66
C LYS A 193 5.77 9.84 -2.01
N GLN A 194 5.58 9.09 -3.09
CA GLN A 194 4.27 8.63 -3.52
C GLN A 194 3.60 7.74 -2.46
N VAL A 195 4.36 6.85 -1.83
CA VAL A 195 3.88 5.98 -0.74
C VAL A 195 3.48 6.81 0.48
N CYS A 196 4.30 7.78 0.91
CA CYS A 196 3.96 8.71 1.99
C CYS A 196 2.62 9.41 1.72
N GLY A 197 2.41 9.92 0.50
CA GLY A 197 1.15 10.57 0.14
C GLY A 197 -0.05 9.61 0.17
N GLN A 198 0.14 8.35 -0.20
CA GLN A 198 -0.94 7.35 -0.11
C GLN A 198 -1.30 7.06 1.36
N ILE A 199 -0.30 6.94 2.23
CA ILE A 199 -0.49 6.71 3.67
C ILE A 199 -1.17 7.91 4.32
N LEU A 200 -0.70 9.13 4.04
CA LEU A 200 -1.29 10.34 4.62
C LEU A 200 -2.74 10.56 4.14
N ARG A 201 -3.05 10.33 2.86
CA ARG A 201 -4.44 10.38 2.37
C ARG A 201 -5.33 9.34 3.04
N TYR A 202 -4.79 8.16 3.35
CA TYR A 202 -5.51 7.19 4.15
C TYR A 202 -5.74 7.72 5.58
N GLY A 203 -4.73 8.34 6.19
CA GLY A 203 -4.83 9.00 7.48
C GLY A 203 -5.89 10.10 7.50
N VAL A 204 -6.00 10.90 6.43
CA VAL A 204 -7.08 11.89 6.28
C VAL A 204 -8.46 11.21 6.24
N ALA A 205 -8.58 10.12 5.50
CA ALA A 205 -9.86 9.41 5.37
C ALA A 205 -10.36 8.79 6.68
N ILE A 206 -9.46 8.41 7.60
CA ILE A 206 -9.80 7.87 8.93
C ILE A 206 -9.72 8.90 10.07
N GLY A 207 -9.41 10.16 9.74
CA GLY A 207 -9.39 11.27 10.71
C GLY A 207 -8.11 11.39 11.54
N TRP A 208 -7.01 10.69 11.20
CA TRP A 208 -5.74 10.77 11.91
C TRP A 208 -4.83 11.90 11.37
N ALA A 209 -5.06 12.36 10.16
CA ALA A 209 -4.35 13.47 9.53
C ALA A 209 -5.33 14.54 9.03
N GLU A 210 -4.93 15.78 9.06
CA GLU A 210 -5.73 16.90 8.52
C GLU A 210 -5.63 16.94 6.98
N ARG A 211 -4.41 16.70 6.44
CA ARG A 211 -4.15 16.72 4.99
C ARG A 211 -2.95 15.87 4.60
N ASP A 212 -2.87 15.54 3.31
CA ASP A 212 -1.65 15.03 2.68
C ASP A 212 -0.69 16.21 2.42
N VAL A 213 0.48 16.20 3.04
CA VAL A 213 1.50 17.25 2.90
C VAL A 213 2.48 16.99 1.74
N THR A 214 2.41 15.85 1.07
CA THR A 214 3.36 15.48 0.00
C THR A 214 3.23 16.29 -1.28
N PRO A 215 2.07 16.88 -1.65
CA PRO A 215 1.96 17.80 -2.78
C PRO A 215 2.86 19.02 -2.66
N ASP A 216 3.09 19.52 -1.43
CA ASP A 216 3.95 20.68 -1.15
C ASP A 216 5.42 20.41 -1.53
N LEU A 217 5.81 19.16 -1.72
CA LEU A 217 7.13 18.74 -2.19
C LEU A 217 7.26 18.72 -3.72
N LYS A 218 6.29 19.31 -4.45
CA LYS A 218 6.39 19.42 -5.91
C LYS A 218 7.59 20.30 -6.29
N GLY A 219 8.49 19.75 -7.11
CA GLY A 219 9.71 20.47 -7.54
C GLY A 219 10.88 20.42 -6.56
N ALA A 220 10.70 19.87 -5.35
CA ALA A 220 11.77 19.78 -4.35
C ALA A 220 12.72 18.57 -4.55
N LEU A 221 12.38 17.62 -5.42
CA LEU A 221 13.18 16.44 -5.71
C LEU A 221 13.91 16.61 -7.04
N VAL A 222 15.11 15.99 -7.13
CA VAL A 222 15.84 15.89 -8.38
C VAL A 222 15.01 15.14 -9.41
N ALA A 223 14.93 15.67 -10.64
CA ALA A 223 14.19 15.02 -11.71
C ALA A 223 14.81 13.66 -12.07
N VAL A 224 13.96 12.63 -12.16
CA VAL A 224 14.42 11.31 -12.65
C VAL A 224 14.61 11.41 -14.16
N PRO A 225 15.85 11.24 -14.69
CA PRO A 225 16.03 11.18 -16.12
C PRO A 225 15.31 9.94 -16.66
N ARG A 226 14.39 10.13 -17.61
CA ARG A 226 13.72 9.02 -18.29
C ARG A 226 14.77 8.28 -19.11
N LYS A 227 15.20 7.11 -18.65
CA LYS A 227 16.04 6.19 -19.42
C LYS A 227 15.15 5.05 -19.92
N ASN A 228 15.10 4.88 -21.22
CA ASN A 228 14.56 3.65 -21.80
C ASN A 228 15.53 2.49 -21.51
N PHE A 229 15.02 1.27 -21.49
CA PHE A 229 15.90 0.11 -21.41
C PHE A 229 16.80 0.08 -22.65
N ALA A 230 18.10 -0.11 -22.42
CA ALA A 230 19.04 -0.24 -23.50
C ALA A 230 18.69 -1.44 -24.40
N ALA A 231 18.63 -1.20 -25.69
CA ALA A 231 18.21 -2.15 -26.71
C ALA A 231 19.00 -1.92 -28.00
N ILE A 232 19.40 -3.00 -28.65
CA ILE A 232 20.01 -2.98 -29.96
C ILE A 232 18.91 -3.08 -31.01
N THR A 233 18.68 -2.04 -31.79
CA THR A 233 17.65 -1.98 -32.84
C THR A 233 18.24 -2.08 -34.27
N GLU A 234 19.53 -1.83 -34.43
CA GLU A 234 20.21 -1.97 -35.71
C GLU A 234 20.42 -3.45 -36.07
N PRO A 235 19.96 -3.92 -37.24
CA PRO A 235 20.05 -5.32 -37.66
C PRO A 235 21.47 -5.87 -37.64
N LYS A 236 22.47 -5.08 -38.08
CA LYS A 236 23.87 -5.46 -38.13
C LYS A 236 24.46 -5.72 -36.75
N GLU A 237 24.11 -4.88 -35.77
CA GLU A 237 24.54 -5.02 -34.36
C GLU A 237 23.82 -6.20 -33.72
N LEU A 238 22.52 -6.35 -33.98
CA LEU A 238 21.75 -7.49 -33.50
C LEU A 238 22.32 -8.80 -34.02
N ALA A 239 22.76 -8.88 -35.28
CA ALA A 239 23.41 -10.05 -35.84
C ALA A 239 24.66 -10.45 -35.04
N GLY A 240 25.46 -9.47 -34.62
CA GLY A 240 26.62 -9.67 -33.74
C GLY A 240 26.21 -10.28 -32.39
N LEU A 241 25.20 -9.70 -31.76
CA LEU A 241 24.67 -10.20 -30.49
C LEU A 241 24.13 -11.64 -30.62
N LEU A 242 23.34 -11.93 -31.65
CA LEU A 242 22.76 -13.28 -31.86
C LEU A 242 23.87 -14.35 -32.05
N ARG A 243 24.95 -14.03 -32.77
CA ARG A 243 26.14 -14.93 -32.89
C ARG A 243 26.81 -15.15 -31.54
N ALA A 244 27.01 -14.09 -30.76
CA ALA A 244 27.58 -14.20 -29.42
C ALA A 244 26.75 -15.06 -28.52
N MET A 245 25.39 -14.87 -28.52
CA MET A 245 24.45 -15.68 -27.74
C MET A 245 24.46 -17.16 -28.14
N HIS A 246 24.67 -17.47 -29.43
CA HIS A 246 24.77 -18.85 -29.90
C HIS A 246 26.09 -19.52 -29.51
N ALA A 247 27.15 -18.76 -29.45
CA ALA A 247 28.48 -19.19 -29.02
C ALA A 247 28.64 -19.22 -27.48
N TYR A 248 27.70 -18.64 -26.75
CA TYR A 248 27.77 -18.56 -25.29
C TYR A 248 27.72 -19.95 -24.66
N ASN A 249 28.79 -20.27 -23.91
CA ASN A 249 28.91 -21.54 -23.19
C ASN A 249 28.60 -21.34 -21.70
N GLY A 250 27.47 -21.86 -21.29
CA GLY A 250 26.94 -21.78 -19.92
C GLY A 250 26.04 -22.97 -19.61
N HIS A 251 25.44 -22.96 -18.42
CA HIS A 251 24.49 -24.01 -18.07
C HIS A 251 23.31 -24.03 -19.04
N VAL A 252 22.85 -25.24 -19.44
CA VAL A 252 21.82 -25.45 -20.46
C VAL A 252 20.56 -24.62 -20.23
N VAL A 253 20.08 -24.50 -18.98
CA VAL A 253 18.93 -23.68 -18.61
C VAL A 253 19.14 -22.20 -18.97
N ALA A 254 20.32 -21.64 -18.64
CA ALA A 254 20.64 -20.25 -18.92
C ALA A 254 20.84 -20.00 -20.43
N VAL A 255 21.50 -20.91 -21.13
CA VAL A 255 21.72 -20.87 -22.59
C VAL A 255 20.37 -20.89 -23.33
N THR A 256 19.48 -21.82 -22.97
CA THR A 256 18.16 -21.90 -23.60
C THR A 256 17.29 -20.70 -23.30
N ALA A 257 17.26 -20.22 -22.05
CA ALA A 257 16.55 -18.99 -21.68
C ALA A 257 17.07 -17.77 -22.47
N LEU A 258 18.41 -17.66 -22.61
CA LEU A 258 19.05 -16.61 -23.37
C LEU A 258 18.61 -16.65 -24.85
N LYS A 259 18.63 -17.82 -25.50
CA LYS A 259 18.21 -17.99 -26.91
C LYS A 259 16.71 -17.73 -27.12
N LEU A 260 15.84 -18.13 -26.16
CA LEU A 260 14.40 -17.90 -26.23
C LEU A 260 14.02 -16.45 -26.02
N THR A 261 14.84 -15.64 -25.32
CA THR A 261 14.52 -14.24 -25.01
C THR A 261 14.26 -13.40 -26.27
N PRO A 262 15.09 -13.36 -27.30
CA PRO A 262 14.80 -12.64 -28.53
C PRO A 262 13.67 -13.28 -29.35
N LEU A 263 13.53 -14.61 -29.35
CA LEU A 263 12.52 -15.32 -30.12
C LEU A 263 11.11 -15.01 -29.66
N LEU A 264 10.89 -14.96 -28.34
CA LEU A 264 9.55 -14.80 -27.73
C LEU A 264 9.25 -13.37 -27.29
N PHE A 265 10.27 -12.57 -27.00
CA PHE A 265 10.27 -11.19 -26.50
C PHE A 265 9.14 -10.89 -25.47
N VAL A 266 8.78 -11.89 -24.67
CA VAL A 266 7.94 -11.73 -23.47
C VAL A 266 8.69 -10.99 -22.37
N ARG A 267 8.05 -10.59 -21.29
CA ARG A 267 8.77 -9.96 -20.19
C ARG A 267 9.73 -10.96 -19.53
N PRO A 268 10.96 -10.54 -19.17
CA PRO A 268 11.95 -11.44 -18.55
C PRO A 268 11.42 -12.16 -17.31
N GLY A 269 10.54 -11.50 -16.53
CA GLY A 269 9.87 -12.12 -15.38
C GLY A 269 8.90 -13.24 -15.77
N GLU A 270 8.20 -13.09 -16.89
CA GLU A 270 7.30 -14.10 -17.44
C GLU A 270 8.11 -15.32 -17.93
N LEU A 271 9.15 -15.09 -18.72
CA LEU A 271 10.01 -16.17 -19.23
C LEU A 271 10.63 -16.99 -18.08
N ARG A 272 11.28 -16.32 -17.11
CA ARG A 272 11.98 -17.03 -16.03
C ARG A 272 11.07 -17.85 -15.13
N ALA A 273 9.80 -17.41 -14.95
CA ALA A 273 8.82 -18.06 -14.10
C ALA A 273 7.91 -19.02 -14.86
N ALA A 274 8.23 -19.34 -16.13
CA ALA A 274 7.48 -20.26 -16.97
C ALA A 274 7.44 -21.67 -16.36
N GLU A 275 6.27 -22.29 -16.38
CA GLU A 275 6.02 -23.65 -15.90
C GLU A 275 5.68 -24.55 -17.09
N TRP A 276 6.11 -25.83 -17.04
CA TRP A 276 5.83 -26.78 -18.13
C TRP A 276 4.34 -26.98 -18.38
N SER A 277 3.52 -26.88 -17.34
CA SER A 277 2.05 -26.97 -17.45
C SER A 277 1.40 -25.87 -18.29
N GLU A 278 2.13 -24.80 -18.59
CA GLU A 278 1.65 -23.67 -19.40
C GLU A 278 1.87 -23.88 -20.91
N PHE A 279 2.64 -24.90 -21.30
CA PHE A 279 3.04 -25.14 -22.67
C PHE A 279 2.27 -26.29 -23.31
N ASN A 280 1.75 -26.04 -24.50
CA ASN A 280 1.35 -27.08 -25.43
C ASN A 280 2.31 -27.07 -26.64
N LEU A 281 3.35 -27.90 -26.58
CA LEU A 281 4.42 -27.91 -27.60
C LEU A 281 3.92 -28.50 -28.94
N ASP A 282 2.87 -29.30 -28.94
CA ASP A 282 2.30 -29.86 -30.16
C ASP A 282 1.42 -28.85 -30.89
N ALA A 283 0.66 -28.04 -30.14
CA ALA A 283 -0.08 -26.91 -30.67
C ALA A 283 0.80 -25.66 -30.91
N ALA A 284 2.08 -25.70 -30.50
CA ALA A 284 3.01 -24.58 -30.53
C ALA A 284 2.47 -23.33 -29.79
N GLU A 285 1.95 -23.52 -28.58
CA GLU A 285 1.34 -22.48 -27.77
C GLU A 285 1.92 -22.46 -26.35
N TRP A 286 2.11 -21.25 -25.83
CA TRP A 286 2.38 -20.99 -24.41
C TRP A 286 1.28 -20.11 -23.84
N ARG A 287 0.58 -20.60 -22.81
CA ARG A 287 -0.51 -19.90 -22.11
C ARG A 287 -0.03 -19.38 -20.77
N ILE A 288 0.25 -18.08 -20.68
CA ILE A 288 0.68 -17.43 -19.43
C ILE A 288 -0.57 -17.09 -18.61
N PRO A 289 -0.76 -17.67 -17.41
CA PRO A 289 -1.94 -17.43 -16.58
C PRO A 289 -2.05 -15.97 -16.15
N ALA A 290 -3.29 -15.49 -15.96
CA ALA A 290 -3.58 -14.12 -15.52
C ALA A 290 -2.86 -13.74 -14.22
N ALA A 291 -2.68 -14.68 -13.30
CA ALA A 291 -1.99 -14.46 -12.02
C ALA A 291 -0.51 -14.05 -12.18
N LYS A 292 0.15 -14.52 -13.26
CA LYS A 292 1.55 -14.17 -13.58
C LYS A 292 1.68 -12.89 -14.41
N MET A 293 0.57 -12.39 -14.95
CA MET A 293 0.58 -11.21 -15.82
C MET A 293 0.42 -9.92 -15.04
N LYS A 294 1.22 -8.89 -15.38
CA LYS A 294 1.13 -7.56 -14.77
C LYS A 294 -0.28 -6.96 -14.88
N MET A 295 -1.00 -7.25 -15.96
CA MET A 295 -2.35 -6.75 -16.21
C MET A 295 -3.45 -7.70 -15.74
N LYS A 296 -3.10 -8.76 -14.98
CA LYS A 296 -4.03 -9.78 -14.46
C LYS A 296 -4.99 -10.35 -15.52
N MET A 297 -4.50 -10.56 -16.73
CA MET A 297 -5.23 -11.15 -17.85
C MET A 297 -4.33 -12.19 -18.52
N GLU A 298 -4.88 -13.37 -18.83
CA GLU A 298 -4.17 -14.44 -19.55
C GLU A 298 -3.57 -13.96 -20.86
N HIS A 299 -2.38 -14.45 -21.20
CA HIS A 299 -1.70 -14.12 -22.43
C HIS A 299 -1.26 -15.39 -23.18
N MET A 300 -1.76 -15.52 -24.41
CA MET A 300 -1.37 -16.58 -25.33
C MET A 300 -0.19 -16.14 -26.18
N VAL A 301 0.90 -16.93 -26.16
CA VAL A 301 2.12 -16.71 -26.96
C VAL A 301 2.25 -17.82 -27.99
N PRO A 302 2.08 -17.55 -29.29
CA PRO A 302 2.40 -18.50 -30.34
C PRO A 302 3.90 -18.75 -30.38
N LEU A 303 4.31 -20.02 -30.47
CA LEU A 303 5.68 -20.44 -30.47
C LEU A 303 6.16 -20.70 -31.91
N PRO A 304 7.21 -20.01 -32.41
CA PRO A 304 7.84 -20.36 -33.67
C PRO A 304 8.57 -21.71 -33.55
N LYS A 305 8.81 -22.36 -34.67
CA LYS A 305 9.45 -23.70 -34.73
C LYS A 305 10.75 -23.76 -33.95
N GLN A 306 11.59 -22.76 -34.08
CA GLN A 306 12.88 -22.64 -33.38
C GLN A 306 12.70 -22.62 -31.84
N ALA A 307 11.64 -21.98 -31.34
CA ALA A 307 11.37 -21.97 -29.91
C ALA A 307 10.83 -23.35 -29.44
N VAL A 308 9.99 -24.01 -30.22
CA VAL A 308 9.49 -25.37 -29.91
C VAL A 308 10.65 -26.37 -29.84
N GLU A 309 11.60 -26.30 -30.78
CA GLU A 309 12.78 -27.17 -30.79
C GLU A 309 13.62 -26.98 -29.51
N LEU A 310 13.97 -25.73 -29.18
CA LEU A 310 14.71 -25.40 -27.95
C LEU A 310 13.98 -25.87 -26.68
N LEU A 311 12.66 -25.72 -26.63
CA LEU A 311 11.85 -26.16 -25.50
C LEU A 311 11.78 -27.69 -25.42
N ARG A 312 11.65 -28.40 -26.53
CA ARG A 312 11.66 -29.85 -26.54
C ARG A 312 13.01 -30.43 -26.08
N GLU A 313 14.13 -29.84 -26.50
CA GLU A 313 15.45 -30.18 -25.98
C GLU A 313 15.58 -29.94 -24.49
N LEU A 314 15.15 -28.78 -24.00
CA LEU A 314 15.19 -28.44 -22.58
C LEU A 314 14.27 -29.33 -21.75
N HIS A 315 13.12 -29.73 -22.30
CA HIS A 315 12.18 -30.62 -21.62
C HIS A 315 12.78 -31.98 -21.22
N ARG A 316 13.74 -32.49 -22.00
CA ARG A 316 14.46 -33.75 -21.66
C ARG A 316 15.29 -33.57 -20.37
N VAL A 317 15.65 -32.33 -20.03
CA VAL A 317 16.52 -32.02 -18.87
C VAL A 317 15.69 -31.57 -17.67
N THR A 318 14.67 -30.72 -17.87
CA THR A 318 13.92 -30.09 -16.79
C THR A 318 12.44 -30.46 -16.76
N GLY A 319 11.97 -31.30 -17.71
CA GLY A 319 10.55 -31.66 -17.85
C GLY A 319 9.96 -32.49 -16.70
N HIS A 320 10.81 -33.04 -15.83
CA HIS A 320 10.38 -33.73 -14.62
C HIS A 320 9.99 -32.77 -13.49
N GLY A 321 10.41 -31.49 -13.57
CA GLY A 321 10.13 -30.46 -12.58
C GLY A 321 8.97 -29.54 -12.98
N LYS A 322 8.65 -28.63 -12.09
CA LYS A 322 7.60 -27.64 -12.31
C LYS A 322 8.01 -26.57 -13.32
N PHE A 323 9.21 -26.00 -13.15
CA PHE A 323 9.70 -24.86 -13.90
C PHE A 323 10.44 -25.26 -15.18
N VAL A 324 10.20 -24.55 -16.28
CA VAL A 324 10.98 -24.66 -17.52
C VAL A 324 12.43 -24.28 -17.25
N PHE A 325 12.65 -23.24 -16.46
CA PHE A 325 13.96 -22.71 -16.08
C PHE A 325 14.16 -22.77 -14.57
N PRO A 326 14.44 -23.94 -13.99
CA PRO A 326 14.67 -24.09 -12.56
C PRO A 326 15.96 -23.38 -12.13
N SER A 327 16.01 -23.00 -10.85
CA SER A 327 17.23 -22.48 -10.22
C SER A 327 18.28 -23.59 -10.09
N LEU A 328 19.55 -23.25 -10.29
CA LEU A 328 20.67 -24.19 -10.08
C LEU A 328 20.87 -24.57 -8.59
N ARG A 329 20.29 -23.81 -7.67
CA ARG A 329 20.41 -24.06 -6.22
C ARG A 329 19.27 -24.92 -5.67
N THR A 330 18.09 -24.84 -6.28
CA THR A 330 16.89 -25.56 -5.86
C THR A 330 15.90 -25.70 -7.03
N GLU A 331 15.40 -26.90 -7.25
CA GLU A 331 14.39 -27.15 -8.29
C GLU A 331 13.01 -26.57 -7.93
N GLN A 332 12.81 -26.18 -6.67
CA GLN A 332 11.55 -25.59 -6.18
C GLN A 332 11.38 -24.12 -6.55
N ALA A 333 12.42 -23.47 -7.04
CA ALA A 333 12.40 -22.07 -7.48
C ALA A 333 12.80 -21.94 -8.95
N CYS A 334 12.29 -20.92 -9.63
CA CYS A 334 12.74 -20.57 -10.97
C CYS A 334 14.12 -19.88 -10.93
N MET A 335 14.81 -19.80 -12.08
CA MET A 335 16.10 -19.12 -12.22
C MET A 335 16.04 -17.67 -11.74
N SER A 336 17.20 -17.13 -11.34
CA SER A 336 17.34 -15.73 -10.92
C SER A 336 16.92 -14.75 -12.02
N GLU A 337 16.35 -13.62 -11.64
CA GLU A 337 15.98 -12.53 -12.57
C GLU A 337 17.20 -11.93 -13.29
N ASN A 338 18.38 -12.07 -12.70
CA ASN A 338 19.63 -11.57 -13.28
C ASN A 338 20.32 -12.55 -14.23
N THR A 339 19.86 -13.80 -14.38
CA THR A 339 20.54 -14.85 -15.14
C THR A 339 20.81 -14.41 -16.59
N ILE A 340 19.82 -13.91 -17.30
CA ILE A 340 19.96 -13.46 -18.70
C ILE A 340 20.86 -12.23 -18.79
N ASN A 341 20.70 -11.26 -17.89
CA ASN A 341 21.55 -10.08 -17.85
C ASN A 341 23.00 -10.43 -17.52
N ALA A 342 23.25 -11.37 -16.61
CA ALA A 342 24.58 -11.86 -16.30
C ALA A 342 25.25 -12.51 -17.54
N ALA A 343 24.51 -13.32 -18.30
CA ALA A 343 25.01 -13.90 -19.55
C ALA A 343 25.37 -12.81 -20.59
N LEU A 344 24.50 -11.77 -20.73
CA LEU A 344 24.82 -10.63 -21.61
C LEU A 344 26.11 -9.92 -21.18
N ARG A 345 26.32 -9.70 -19.86
CA ARG A 345 27.54 -9.09 -19.31
C ARG A 345 28.77 -9.96 -19.59
N ALA A 346 28.66 -11.28 -19.41
CA ALA A 346 29.72 -12.22 -19.68
C ALA A 346 30.16 -12.20 -21.17
N MET A 347 29.24 -11.89 -22.10
CA MET A 347 29.53 -11.71 -23.52
C MET A 347 30.03 -10.29 -23.89
N GLY A 348 30.21 -9.39 -22.91
CA GLY A 348 30.70 -8.02 -23.12
C GLY A 348 29.62 -6.95 -23.37
N TYR A 349 28.35 -7.32 -23.42
CA TYR A 349 27.25 -6.33 -23.60
C TYR A 349 26.92 -5.65 -22.29
N THR A 350 27.27 -4.38 -22.10
CA THR A 350 27.02 -3.61 -20.88
C THR A 350 25.54 -3.30 -20.68
N LYS A 351 25.13 -2.90 -19.46
CA LYS A 351 23.74 -2.53 -19.13
C LYS A 351 23.22 -1.34 -19.96
N ASP A 352 24.13 -0.53 -20.51
CA ASP A 352 23.82 0.65 -21.31
C ASP A 352 23.72 0.32 -22.81
N VAL A 353 24.11 -0.90 -23.20
CA VAL A 353 24.03 -1.41 -24.58
C VAL A 353 22.86 -2.34 -24.78
N MET A 354 22.70 -3.36 -23.90
CA MET A 354 21.64 -4.34 -24.02
C MET A 354 21.21 -4.90 -22.69
N THR A 355 19.91 -5.08 -22.53
CA THR A 355 19.28 -5.75 -21.38
C THR A 355 18.32 -6.82 -21.83
N ALA A 356 17.99 -7.77 -20.95
CA ALA A 356 16.96 -8.78 -21.22
C ALA A 356 15.59 -8.14 -21.58
N HIS A 357 15.27 -7.00 -20.98
CA HIS A 357 14.04 -6.24 -21.30
C HIS A 357 14.16 -5.51 -22.66
N GLY A 358 15.37 -5.12 -23.04
CA GLY A 358 15.65 -4.44 -24.31
C GLY A 358 15.24 -5.22 -25.54
N PHE A 359 15.25 -6.58 -25.51
CA PHE A 359 14.77 -7.41 -26.62
C PHE A 359 13.34 -7.12 -27.04
N ARG A 360 12.51 -6.61 -26.14
CA ARG A 360 11.14 -6.21 -26.47
C ARG A 360 11.11 -4.94 -27.34
N ALA A 361 11.96 -3.98 -27.05
CA ALA A 361 12.14 -2.79 -27.88
C ALA A 361 12.78 -3.16 -29.23
N THR A 362 13.80 -4.03 -29.22
CA THR A 362 14.41 -4.60 -30.45
C THR A 362 13.34 -5.23 -31.35
N ALA A 363 12.53 -6.14 -30.80
CA ALA A 363 11.48 -6.83 -31.57
C ALA A 363 10.45 -5.85 -32.07
N ARG A 364 9.97 -4.92 -31.23
CA ARG A 364 8.97 -3.91 -31.61
C ARG A 364 9.45 -3.06 -32.79
N THR A 365 10.67 -2.55 -32.70
CA THR A 365 11.25 -1.67 -33.74
C THR A 365 11.46 -2.43 -35.05
N ILE A 366 12.11 -3.59 -34.99
CA ILE A 366 12.46 -4.32 -36.22
C ILE A 366 11.21 -4.95 -36.88
N LEU A 367 10.24 -5.45 -36.10
CA LEU A 367 8.98 -5.95 -36.66
C LEU A 367 8.22 -4.85 -37.40
N ASP A 368 8.17 -3.64 -36.85
CA ASP A 368 7.48 -2.50 -37.44
C ASP A 368 8.28 -1.92 -38.63
N GLU A 369 9.51 -1.50 -38.39
CA GLU A 369 10.27 -0.69 -39.34
C GLU A 369 10.98 -1.51 -40.45
N VAL A 370 11.37 -2.76 -40.17
CA VAL A 370 12.11 -3.60 -41.13
C VAL A 370 11.20 -4.66 -41.75
N LEU A 371 10.37 -5.34 -40.95
CA LEU A 371 9.51 -6.43 -41.42
C LEU A 371 8.11 -5.95 -41.83
N ASN A 372 7.77 -4.68 -41.61
CA ASN A 372 6.45 -4.09 -41.90
C ASN A 372 5.27 -4.88 -41.36
N GLU A 373 5.43 -5.45 -40.19
CA GLU A 373 4.36 -6.15 -39.49
C GLU A 373 3.33 -5.15 -38.92
N ARG A 374 2.09 -5.58 -38.86
CA ARG A 374 1.01 -4.74 -38.32
C ARG A 374 1.27 -4.42 -36.84
N VAL A 375 1.23 -3.13 -36.52
CA VAL A 375 1.50 -2.62 -35.14
C VAL A 375 0.56 -3.22 -34.11
N ASP A 376 -0.72 -3.42 -34.44
CA ASP A 376 -1.67 -4.04 -33.54
C ASP A 376 -1.29 -5.50 -33.16
N LEU A 377 -0.78 -6.28 -34.12
CA LEU A 377 -0.29 -7.65 -33.85
C LEU A 377 0.93 -7.63 -32.92
N ILE A 378 1.85 -6.67 -33.16
CA ILE A 378 3.06 -6.49 -32.33
C ILE A 378 2.67 -6.11 -30.92
N GLU A 379 1.78 -5.14 -30.73
CA GLU A 379 1.35 -4.68 -29.42
C GLU A 379 0.58 -5.77 -28.66
N HIS A 380 -0.23 -6.58 -29.36
CA HIS A 380 -0.86 -7.77 -28.80
C HIS A 380 0.16 -8.81 -28.34
N GLN A 381 1.20 -9.07 -29.15
CA GLN A 381 2.26 -10.00 -28.78
C GLN A 381 3.07 -9.50 -27.58
N LEU A 382 3.28 -8.21 -27.46
CA LEU A 382 3.90 -7.56 -26.32
C LEU A 382 3.00 -7.54 -25.07
N ALA A 383 1.76 -8.02 -25.14
CA ALA A 383 0.76 -7.91 -24.07
C ALA A 383 0.61 -6.46 -23.57
N HIS A 384 0.67 -5.49 -24.48
CA HIS A 384 0.32 -4.10 -24.21
C HIS A 384 -1.21 -3.93 -24.30
N ARG A 385 -1.73 -2.89 -23.63
CA ARG A 385 -3.15 -2.58 -23.70
C ARG A 385 -3.43 -1.89 -25.03
N VAL A 386 -3.92 -2.63 -25.99
CA VAL A 386 -4.46 -2.05 -27.24
C VAL A 386 -5.88 -1.57 -26.93
N ILE A 387 -6.10 -0.27 -26.97
CA ILE A 387 -7.43 0.35 -26.82
C ILE A 387 -8.00 0.48 -28.23
N ASP A 388 -9.07 -0.26 -28.52
CA ASP A 388 -9.89 0.00 -29.72
C ASP A 388 -10.45 1.43 -29.62
N PRO A 389 -10.48 2.22 -30.70
CA PRO A 389 -11.14 3.51 -30.75
C PRO A 389 -12.57 3.50 -30.20
N ASN A 390 -13.27 2.35 -30.26
CA ASN A 390 -14.62 2.15 -29.74
C ASN A 390 -14.66 1.68 -28.26
N GLY A 391 -13.53 1.68 -27.53
CA GLY A 391 -13.49 1.39 -26.09
C GLY A 391 -13.68 -0.08 -25.69
N ARG A 392 -13.75 -1.02 -26.64
CA ARG A 392 -13.86 -2.45 -26.35
C ARG A 392 -12.51 -3.01 -25.96
N ALA A 393 -12.46 -3.77 -24.85
CA ALA A 393 -11.27 -4.55 -24.53
C ALA A 393 -11.09 -5.62 -25.62
N TYR A 394 -10.03 -5.48 -26.43
CA TYR A 394 -9.72 -6.42 -27.50
C TYR A 394 -9.56 -7.84 -26.92
N ASN A 395 -10.26 -8.80 -27.56
CA ASN A 395 -10.11 -10.21 -27.25
C ASN A 395 -8.67 -10.65 -27.59
N ARG A 396 -7.89 -11.08 -26.59
CA ARG A 396 -6.45 -11.40 -26.73
C ARG A 396 -6.18 -12.69 -27.48
N THR A 397 -7.19 -13.49 -27.76
CA THR A 397 -7.14 -14.61 -28.70
C THR A 397 -7.43 -14.14 -30.15
N ALA A 398 -7.82 -12.85 -30.32
CA ALA A 398 -7.96 -12.29 -31.64
C ALA A 398 -6.63 -12.31 -32.40
N HIS A 399 -6.69 -12.62 -33.68
CA HIS A 399 -5.54 -12.68 -34.59
C HIS A 399 -4.48 -13.74 -34.28
N LEU A 400 -4.79 -14.80 -33.51
CA LEU A 400 -3.82 -15.84 -33.15
C LEU A 400 -3.08 -16.42 -34.38
N PRO A 401 -3.76 -16.78 -35.49
CA PRO A 401 -3.08 -17.25 -36.71
C PRO A 401 -2.14 -16.19 -37.30
N ALA A 402 -2.57 -14.92 -37.35
CA ALA A 402 -1.74 -13.84 -37.87
C ALA A 402 -0.51 -13.57 -36.98
N ARG A 403 -0.70 -13.65 -35.66
CA ARG A 403 0.42 -13.54 -34.70
C ARG A 403 1.39 -14.73 -34.81
N ALA A 404 0.88 -15.95 -35.00
CA ALA A 404 1.72 -17.12 -35.20
C ALA A 404 2.57 -16.99 -36.47
N ALA A 405 1.97 -16.51 -37.57
CA ALA A 405 2.72 -16.23 -38.79
C ALA A 405 3.77 -15.13 -38.62
N MET A 406 3.45 -14.05 -37.90
CA MET A 406 4.39 -12.98 -37.56
C MET A 406 5.55 -13.52 -36.72
N MET A 407 5.26 -14.32 -35.68
CA MET A 407 6.29 -14.92 -34.81
C MET A 407 7.22 -15.85 -35.58
N GLN A 408 6.70 -16.60 -36.55
CA GLN A 408 7.55 -17.44 -37.40
C GLN A 408 8.45 -16.60 -38.32
N ARG A 409 7.90 -15.57 -38.98
CA ARG A 409 8.72 -14.66 -39.81
C ARG A 409 9.80 -13.98 -38.99
N TRP A 410 9.47 -13.55 -37.78
CA TRP A 410 10.43 -13.00 -36.83
C TRP A 410 11.57 -13.96 -36.51
N ALA A 411 11.26 -15.22 -36.15
CA ALA A 411 12.26 -16.21 -35.84
C ALA A 411 13.15 -16.55 -37.05
N ASP A 412 12.55 -16.69 -38.23
CA ASP A 412 13.28 -16.92 -39.50
C ASP A 412 14.19 -15.73 -39.84
N TYR A 413 13.74 -14.51 -39.54
CA TYR A 413 14.57 -13.30 -39.73
C TYR A 413 15.78 -13.29 -38.77
N LEU A 414 15.59 -13.64 -37.49
CA LEU A 414 16.68 -13.75 -36.54
C LEU A 414 17.74 -14.80 -36.96
N ASP A 415 17.31 -15.93 -37.52
CA ASP A 415 18.20 -16.98 -38.03
C ASP A 415 18.98 -16.50 -39.24
N LYS A 416 18.36 -15.77 -40.19
CA LYS A 416 19.03 -15.13 -41.34
C LYS A 416 20.06 -14.12 -40.89
N LEU A 417 19.73 -13.26 -39.93
CA LEU A 417 20.65 -12.31 -39.35
C LEU A 417 21.87 -12.99 -38.70
N ARG A 418 21.65 -14.02 -37.93
CA ARG A 418 22.71 -14.81 -37.30
C ARG A 418 23.62 -15.46 -38.31
N ALA A 419 23.07 -16.02 -39.39
CA ALA A 419 23.82 -16.65 -40.46
C ALA A 419 24.63 -15.67 -41.32
N GLY A 420 24.44 -14.38 -41.15
CA GLY A 420 25.16 -13.34 -41.91
C GLY A 420 24.59 -13.09 -43.31
N ALA A 421 23.35 -13.51 -43.58
CA ALA A 421 22.68 -13.20 -44.83
C ALA A 421 22.44 -11.68 -44.97
N ASN A 422 22.61 -11.13 -46.17
CA ASN A 422 22.20 -9.75 -46.48
C ASN A 422 20.70 -9.64 -46.38
N VAL A 423 20.21 -8.98 -45.34
CA VAL A 423 18.79 -8.71 -45.14
C VAL A 423 18.49 -7.36 -45.77
N ILE A 424 17.80 -7.36 -46.90
CA ILE A 424 17.34 -6.14 -47.57
C ILE A 424 16.08 -5.69 -46.91
N PRO A 425 15.96 -4.41 -46.41
CA PRO A 425 14.72 -3.88 -45.87
C PRO A 425 13.61 -3.95 -46.91
N ILE A 426 12.39 -4.32 -46.51
CA ILE A 426 11.25 -4.40 -47.42
C ILE A 426 10.74 -3.00 -47.78
N ARG A 427 11.05 -1.97 -47.02
CA ARG A 427 10.82 -0.55 -47.39
C ARG A 427 12.10 0.03 -47.99
N PRO A 428 12.03 0.65 -49.17
CA PRO A 428 13.11 1.57 -49.59
C PRO A 428 13.17 2.70 -48.56
N ALA A 429 14.40 3.15 -48.26
CA ALA A 429 14.58 4.34 -47.44
C ALA A 429 13.76 5.51 -48.05
N PRO A 430 13.17 6.37 -47.23
CA PRO A 430 12.50 7.56 -47.77
C PRO A 430 13.56 8.34 -48.54
N ASP A 431 13.23 8.67 -49.78
CA ASP A 431 14.06 9.47 -50.67
C ASP A 431 14.29 10.83 -50.02
N VAL A 432 15.45 10.99 -49.38
CA VAL A 432 15.87 12.28 -48.82
C VAL A 432 16.39 13.05 -50.04
N GLY A 433 15.47 13.72 -50.73
CA GLY A 433 15.82 14.62 -51.80
C GLY A 433 16.89 15.65 -51.33
N PRO A 434 17.77 16.07 -52.21
CA PRO A 434 18.82 17.00 -51.85
C PRO A 434 18.23 18.32 -51.36
N ALA A 435 18.81 18.84 -50.29
CA ALA A 435 18.47 20.09 -49.63
C ALA A 435 18.76 21.31 -50.51
#